data_6ef2b45d0b705528515be6826cc369f6
#
_entry.id   6ef2b45d0b705528515be6826cc369f6
#
_cell.length_a   1.000
_cell.length_b   1.000
_cell.length_c   1.000
_cell.angle_alpha   90.00
_cell.angle_beta   90.00
_cell.angle_gamma   90.00
#
_symmetry.space_group_name_H-M   'P 1'
#
loop_
_entity.id
_entity.type
_entity.pdbx_description
1 polymer ?
#
loop_
_entity_poly.entity_id
_entity_poly.type
_entity_poly.pdbx_seq_one_letter_code
_entity_poly.pdbx_strand_id
1 'polypeptide(L)'
;MRKNSIKNTRINMEVQRELSQIIRSEIKDPRIHPLTSVVAVEVTPDLKYCKAYISVLGDEEAGKATIEGLRSAASFVRRELAHRVNLRNTPEIKFILDQSIEYGVSMSKKIDEINAAMHEREREASEE
;
A
#
# COMPACT_ATOMS: atom_id res chain seq x y z
N MET A 1 9.04 -9.72 14.20
CA MET A 1 9.20 -9.99 13.80
C MET A 1 9.40 -10.53 13.10
N ARG A 2 9.39 -10.82 12.82
CA ARG A 2 9.63 -11.30 12.17
C ARG A 2 9.97 -11.59 11.39
N LYS A 3 9.98 -11.76 11.60
CA LYS A 3 10.73 -11.61 10.60
C LYS A 3 10.50 -12.37 9.41
N ASN A 4 10.62 -11.77 8.26
CA ASN A 4 10.36 -12.47 7.01
C ASN A 4 11.58 -13.31 6.64
N SER A 5 11.33 -14.51 6.17
CA SER A 5 12.41 -15.30 5.61
C SER A 5 12.83 -14.67 4.28
N ILE A 6 13.95 -15.11 3.76
CA ILE A 6 14.42 -14.65 2.46
C ILE A 6 13.38 -14.99 1.39
N LYS A 7 12.79 -16.17 1.50
CA LYS A 7 11.77 -16.58 0.55
C LYS A 7 10.57 -15.64 0.58
N ASN A 8 10.13 -15.24 1.77
CA ASN A 8 9.02 -14.32 1.90
C ASN A 8 9.36 -12.96 1.32
N THR A 9 10.58 -12.50 1.53
CA THR A 9 11.01 -11.23 0.99
C THR A 9 10.96 -11.25 -0.54
N ARG A 10 11.43 -12.34 -1.13
CA ARG A 10 11.42 -12.48 -2.58
C ARG A 10 9.98 -12.49 -3.11
N ILE A 11 9.10 -13.22 -2.44
CA ILE A 11 7.70 -13.28 -2.84
C ILE A 11 7.08 -11.88 -2.76
N ASN A 12 7.35 -11.15 -1.69
CA ASN A 12 6.82 -9.80 -1.54
C ASN A 12 7.26 -8.91 -2.68
N MET A 13 8.53 -8.98 -3.04
CA MET A 13 9.05 -8.15 -4.12
C MET A 13 8.43 -8.51 -5.45
N GLU A 14 8.27 -9.78 -5.70
CA GLU A 14 7.70 -10.23 -6.96
C GLU A 14 6.23 -9.83 -7.06
N VAL A 15 5.49 -10.02 -5.98
CA VAL A 15 4.09 -9.64 -5.95
C VAL A 15 3.95 -8.13 -6.12
N GLN A 16 4.80 -7.36 -5.45
CA GLN A 16 4.74 -5.92 -5.56
C GLN A 16 4.96 -5.46 -7.00
N ARG A 17 5.93 -6.06 -7.68
CA ARG A 17 6.23 -5.68 -9.05
C ARG A 17 5.05 -5.98 -9.97
N GLU A 18 4.48 -7.17 -9.82
CA GLU A 18 3.38 -7.56 -10.69
C GLU A 18 2.12 -6.76 -10.39
N LEU A 19 1.85 -6.51 -9.11
CA LEU A 19 0.71 -5.67 -8.76
C LEU A 19 0.82 -4.28 -9.35
N SER A 20 2.02 -3.71 -9.31
CA SER A 20 2.24 -2.40 -9.89
C SER A 20 1.89 -2.38 -11.37
N GLN A 21 2.29 -3.42 -12.09
CA GLN A 21 2.00 -3.51 -13.51
C GLN A 21 0.53 -3.73 -13.78
N ILE A 22 -0.11 -4.58 -12.99
CA ILE A 22 -1.54 -4.84 -13.18
C ILE A 22 -2.33 -3.55 -12.98
N ILE A 23 -2.02 -2.82 -11.92
CA ILE A 23 -2.74 -1.58 -11.62
C ILE A 23 -2.53 -0.55 -12.72
N ARG A 24 -1.29 -0.47 -13.20
CA ARG A 24 -0.96 0.54 -14.22
C ARG A 24 -1.53 0.20 -15.58
N SER A 25 -1.52 -1.07 -15.96
CA SER A 25 -1.81 -1.46 -17.33
C SER A 25 -3.17 -2.09 -17.53
N GLU A 26 -3.68 -2.81 -16.54
CA GLU A 26 -4.84 -3.67 -16.74
C GLU A 26 -6.12 -3.12 -16.15
N ILE A 27 -6.03 -2.25 -15.18
CA ILE A 27 -7.23 -1.71 -14.53
C ILE A 27 -7.56 -0.35 -15.14
N LYS A 28 -8.78 -0.25 -15.70
CA LYS A 28 -9.21 0.98 -16.33
C LYS A 28 -10.40 1.55 -15.60
N ASP A 29 -10.19 1.90 -14.35
CA ASP A 29 -11.23 2.47 -13.52
C ASP A 29 -10.88 3.94 -13.30
N PRO A 30 -11.79 4.85 -13.66
CA PRO A 30 -11.49 6.29 -13.52
C PRO A 30 -11.29 6.73 -12.09
N ARG A 31 -11.73 5.93 -11.12
CA ARG A 31 -11.51 6.28 -9.72
C ARG A 31 -10.04 6.11 -9.32
N ILE A 32 -9.29 5.33 -10.08
CA ILE A 32 -7.89 5.08 -9.74
C ILE A 32 -7.04 6.21 -10.30
N HIS A 33 -6.38 6.91 -9.39
CA HIS A 33 -5.60 8.08 -9.75
C HIS A 33 -4.39 7.66 -10.59
N PRO A 34 -4.03 8.46 -11.61
CA PRO A 34 -2.87 8.09 -12.45
C PRO A 34 -1.56 7.99 -11.70
N LEU A 35 -1.42 8.75 -10.61
CA LEU A 35 -0.17 8.71 -9.85
C LEU A 35 -0.33 7.81 -8.62
N THR A 36 -0.74 6.59 -8.88
CA THR A 36 -0.92 5.56 -7.87
C THR A 36 0.27 4.61 -7.91
N SER A 37 0.81 4.30 -6.74
CA SER A 37 1.95 3.40 -6.62
C SER A 37 1.72 2.35 -5.57
N VAL A 38 2.25 1.16 -5.80
CA VAL A 38 2.30 0.12 -4.76
C VAL A 38 3.65 0.29 -4.07
N VAL A 39 3.62 0.80 -2.84
CA VAL A 39 4.87 1.14 -2.16
C VAL A 39 5.40 -0.02 -1.33
N ALA A 40 4.55 -0.94 -0.95
CA ALA A 40 5.00 -2.10 -0.19
C ALA A 40 3.95 -3.19 -0.28
N VAL A 41 4.38 -4.42 -0.10
CA VAL A 41 3.50 -5.57 -0.10
C VAL A 41 3.92 -6.50 1.02
N GLU A 42 2.94 -7.06 1.69
CA GLU A 42 3.18 -7.97 2.80
C GLU A 42 2.32 -9.20 2.62
N VAL A 43 2.92 -10.30 2.19
CA VAL A 43 2.22 -11.54 1.99
C VAL A 43 2.41 -12.40 3.23
N THR A 44 1.32 -12.96 3.74
CA THR A 44 1.42 -13.84 4.92
C THR A 44 2.16 -15.12 4.56
N PRO A 45 2.85 -15.73 5.51
CA PRO A 45 3.63 -16.95 5.21
C PRO A 45 2.80 -18.09 4.66
N ASP A 46 1.53 -18.17 5.02
CA ASP A 46 0.65 -19.22 4.50
C ASP A 46 0.07 -18.85 3.13
N LEU A 47 0.42 -17.70 2.58
CA LEU A 47 -0.02 -17.23 1.27
C LEU A 47 -1.53 -17.05 1.18
N LYS A 48 -2.18 -16.79 2.29
CA LYS A 48 -3.62 -16.58 2.29
C LYS A 48 -4.00 -15.13 2.07
N TYR A 49 -3.18 -14.22 2.58
CA TYR A 49 -3.51 -12.80 2.54
C TYR A 49 -2.32 -11.99 2.11
N CYS A 50 -2.61 -10.89 1.47
CA CYS A 50 -1.59 -9.94 1.01
C CYS A 50 -2.07 -8.54 1.30
N LYS A 51 -1.28 -7.80 2.06
CA LYS A 51 -1.54 -6.38 2.27
C LYS A 51 -0.74 -5.59 1.26
N ALA A 52 -1.44 -4.82 0.45
CA ALA A 52 -0.80 -3.97 -0.56
C ALA A 52 -0.96 -2.53 -0.12
N TYR A 53 0.15 -1.90 0.15
CA TYR A 53 0.15 -0.51 0.60
C TYR A 53 0.23 0.40 -0.60
N ILE A 54 -0.78 1.23 -0.76
CA ILE A 54 -0.98 2.04 -1.95
C ILE A 54 -0.75 3.50 -1.62
N SER A 55 0.08 4.15 -2.41
CA SER A 55 0.31 5.58 -2.28
C SER A 55 -0.31 6.29 -3.46
N VAL A 56 -1.01 7.38 -3.20
CA VAL A 56 -1.64 8.17 -4.23
C VAL A 56 -1.15 9.60 -4.09
N LEU A 57 -0.55 10.10 -5.14
CA LEU A 57 -0.04 11.47 -5.14
C LEU A 57 -1.17 12.41 -5.56
N GLY A 58 -2.04 12.67 -4.61
CA GLY A 58 -3.20 13.51 -4.82
C GLY A 58 -3.79 13.89 -3.48
N ASP A 59 -5.01 14.40 -3.50
CA ASP A 59 -5.63 14.76 -2.22
C ASP A 59 -6.25 13.54 -1.56
N GLU A 60 -6.85 13.79 -0.42
CA GLU A 60 -7.43 12.72 0.36
C GLU A 60 -8.57 12.02 -0.37
N GLU A 61 -9.35 12.80 -1.10
CA GLU A 61 -10.45 12.25 -1.87
C GLU A 61 -9.95 11.34 -2.98
N ALA A 62 -8.88 11.76 -3.64
CA ALA A 62 -8.29 10.95 -4.69
C ALA A 62 -7.79 9.62 -4.12
N GLY A 63 -7.21 9.65 -2.92
CA GLY A 63 -6.76 8.43 -2.28
C GLY A 63 -7.91 7.50 -1.97
N LYS A 64 -8.98 8.03 -1.41
CA LYS A 64 -10.14 7.21 -1.08
C LYS A 64 -10.79 6.62 -2.31
N ALA A 65 -10.93 7.43 -3.36
CA ALA A 65 -11.52 6.95 -4.60
C ALA A 65 -10.67 5.85 -5.22
N THR A 66 -9.35 6.03 -5.16
CA THR A 66 -8.43 5.02 -5.70
C THR A 66 -8.58 3.70 -4.97
N ILE A 67 -8.64 3.74 -3.65
CA ILE A 67 -8.80 2.50 -2.87
C ILE A 67 -10.13 1.83 -3.19
N GLU A 68 -11.19 2.61 -3.35
CA GLU A 68 -12.48 2.05 -3.73
C GLU A 68 -12.41 1.36 -5.09
N GLY A 69 -11.75 2.01 -6.04
CA GLY A 69 -11.60 1.41 -7.36
C GLY A 69 -10.81 0.11 -7.31
N LEU A 70 -9.74 0.11 -6.53
CA LEU A 70 -8.93 -1.09 -6.39
C LEU A 70 -9.70 -2.21 -5.70
N ARG A 71 -10.47 -1.88 -4.70
CA ARG A 71 -11.28 -2.88 -4.01
C ARG A 71 -12.31 -3.49 -4.95
N SER A 72 -12.90 -2.67 -5.79
CA SER A 72 -13.85 -3.17 -6.78
C SER A 72 -13.19 -4.12 -7.76
N ALA A 73 -11.91 -3.91 -8.03
CA ALA A 73 -11.18 -4.73 -8.98
C ALA A 73 -10.40 -5.87 -8.32
N ALA A 74 -10.61 -6.09 -7.02
CA ALA A 74 -9.78 -7.02 -6.26
C ALA A 74 -9.80 -8.43 -6.84
N SER A 75 -10.96 -8.92 -7.26
CA SER A 75 -11.04 -10.26 -7.84
C SER A 75 -10.28 -10.36 -9.13
N PHE A 76 -10.38 -9.34 -9.96
CA PHE A 76 -9.64 -9.30 -11.21
C PHE A 76 -8.14 -9.25 -10.95
N VAL A 77 -7.72 -8.42 -10.00
CA VAL A 77 -6.31 -8.30 -9.66
C VAL A 77 -5.77 -9.62 -9.16
N ARG A 78 -6.53 -10.30 -8.31
CA ARG A 78 -6.10 -11.58 -7.78
C ARG A 78 -5.94 -12.60 -8.90
N ARG A 79 -6.87 -12.61 -9.85
CA ARG A 79 -6.81 -13.53 -10.97
C ARG A 79 -5.60 -13.25 -11.85
N GLU A 80 -5.34 -11.96 -12.11
CA GLU A 80 -4.18 -11.60 -12.91
C GLU A 80 -2.89 -11.95 -12.20
N LEU A 81 -2.87 -11.76 -10.90
CA LEU A 81 -1.69 -12.09 -10.12
C LEU A 81 -1.40 -13.58 -10.19
N ALA A 82 -2.47 -14.39 -10.17
CA ALA A 82 -2.31 -15.84 -10.27
C ALA A 82 -1.66 -16.26 -11.58
N HIS A 83 -1.91 -15.50 -12.65
CA HIS A 83 -1.29 -15.80 -13.93
C HIS A 83 0.15 -15.35 -14.01
N ARG A 84 0.53 -14.37 -13.22
CA ARG A 84 1.86 -13.75 -13.35
C ARG A 84 2.86 -14.26 -12.34
N VAL A 85 2.38 -14.70 -11.18
CA VAL A 85 3.26 -15.16 -10.11
C VAL A 85 2.89 -16.58 -9.77
N ASN A 86 3.89 -17.46 -9.83
CA ASN A 86 3.66 -18.87 -9.57
C ASN A 86 3.76 -19.13 -8.07
N LEU A 87 2.62 -19.07 -7.40
CA LEU A 87 2.56 -19.31 -5.97
C LEU A 87 1.69 -20.54 -5.70
N ARG A 88 2.01 -21.23 -4.60
CA ARG A 88 1.21 -22.37 -4.21
C ARG A 88 -0.25 -21.99 -4.02
N ASN A 89 -0.48 -20.80 -3.55
CA ASN A 89 -1.81 -20.24 -3.36
C ASN A 89 -1.75 -18.76 -3.65
N THR A 90 -2.73 -18.25 -4.39
CA THR A 90 -2.77 -16.82 -4.67
C THR A 90 -3.49 -16.10 -3.53
N PRO A 91 -2.83 -15.18 -2.87
CA PRO A 91 -3.42 -14.55 -1.68
C PRO A 91 -4.57 -13.63 -2.03
N GLU A 92 -5.44 -13.47 -1.08
CA GLU A 92 -6.47 -12.45 -1.15
C GLU A 92 -5.81 -11.10 -0.87
N ILE A 93 -6.09 -10.11 -1.70
CA ILE A 93 -5.38 -8.84 -1.62
C ILE A 93 -6.22 -7.80 -0.89
N LYS A 94 -5.63 -7.17 0.10
CA LYS A 94 -6.24 -6.09 0.83
C LYS A 94 -5.47 -4.82 0.52
N PHE A 95 -6.16 -3.83 -0.03
CA PHE A 95 -5.51 -2.57 -0.39
C PHE A 95 -5.62 -1.60 0.76
N ILE A 96 -4.48 -1.05 1.15
CA ILE A 96 -4.39 -0.14 2.28
C ILE A 96 -3.78 1.16 1.78
N LEU A 97 -4.44 2.27 2.07
CA LEU A 97 -3.93 3.57 1.65
C LEU A 97 -2.80 3.98 2.58
N ASP A 98 -1.63 4.14 2.00
CA ASP A 98 -0.45 4.57 2.73
C ASP A 98 -0.21 6.04 2.40
N GLN A 99 -0.43 6.90 3.36
CA GLN A 99 -0.32 8.33 3.14
C GLN A 99 1.03 8.89 3.56
N SER A 100 2.01 8.02 3.77
CA SER A 100 3.30 8.49 4.26
C SER A 100 3.96 9.48 3.29
N ILE A 101 3.83 9.24 1.98
CA ILE A 101 4.43 10.15 1.00
C ILE A 101 3.65 11.45 0.96
N GLU A 102 2.33 11.35 0.87
CA GLU A 102 1.49 12.54 0.88
C GLU A 102 1.65 13.30 2.17
N TYR A 103 1.72 12.56 3.25
CA TYR A 103 1.94 13.14 4.55
C TYR A 103 3.27 13.88 4.59
N GLY A 104 4.30 13.27 4.02
CA GLY A 104 5.61 13.91 3.95
C GLY A 104 5.60 15.15 3.08
N VAL A 105 4.83 15.13 2.00
CA VAL A 105 4.75 16.27 1.10
C VAL A 105 3.97 17.41 1.73
N SER A 106 2.82 17.11 2.30
CA SER A 106 1.99 18.15 2.89
C SER A 106 2.47 18.55 4.28
N MET A 107 3.39 17.80 4.84
CA MET A 107 3.91 18.09 6.16
C MET A 107 4.68 19.40 6.19
N SER A 108 5.15 19.86 5.07
CA SER A 108 5.79 21.17 5.08
C SER A 108 4.85 22.23 5.63
N LYS A 109 3.55 22.00 5.50
CA LYS A 109 2.57 22.93 6.04
C LYS A 109 2.15 22.59 7.46
N LYS A 110 1.96 21.32 7.72
CA LYS A 110 1.43 20.89 8.99
C LYS A 110 2.50 20.41 9.94
N ILE A 111 3.70 20.30 9.46
CA ILE A 111 4.76 19.74 10.26
C ILE A 111 4.96 20.53 11.53
N ASP A 112 4.85 21.85 11.44
CA ASP A 112 5.03 22.68 12.61
C ASP A 112 3.93 22.44 13.62
N GLU A 113 2.69 22.37 13.15
CA GLU A 113 1.58 22.13 14.05
C GLU A 113 1.64 20.75 14.66
N ILE A 114 1.80 19.76 13.81
CA ILE A 114 1.79 18.37 14.26
C ILE A 114 3.02 18.07 15.07
N ASN A 115 4.17 18.52 14.61
CA ASN A 115 5.39 18.29 15.36
C ASN A 115 5.38 19.01 16.70
N ALA A 116 4.83 20.18 16.74
CA ALA A 116 4.71 20.88 18.02
C ALA A 116 3.87 20.06 18.99
N ALA A 117 2.72 19.59 18.52
CA ALA A 117 1.83 18.79 19.35
C ALA A 117 2.46 17.45 19.69
N MET A 118 3.08 16.81 18.71
CA MET A 118 3.68 15.51 18.94
C MET A 118 4.94 15.62 19.79
N HIS A 119 5.74 16.63 19.56
CA HIS A 119 6.93 16.82 20.36
C HIS A 119 6.57 17.12 21.79
N GLU A 120 5.49 17.82 21.98
CA GLU A 120 5.02 18.06 23.33
C GLU A 120 4.60 16.77 23.99
N ARG A 121 3.85 15.96 23.28
CA ARG A 121 3.43 14.68 23.79
C ARG A 121 4.60 13.74 24.00
N GLU A 122 5.51 13.73 23.06
CA GLU A 122 6.70 12.89 23.18
C GLU A 122 7.59 13.35 24.29
N ARG A 123 7.70 14.64 24.48
CA ARG A 123 8.47 15.16 25.58
C ARG A 123 7.85 14.76 26.89
N GLU A 124 6.54 14.91 26.98
CA GLU A 124 5.84 14.50 28.18
C GLU A 124 6.01 13.02 28.43
N ALA A 125 5.91 12.22 27.38
CA ALA A 125 6.05 10.79 27.51
C ALA A 125 7.49 10.36 27.72
N SER A 126 8.44 10.96 27.01
CA SER A 126 9.83 10.57 27.14
C SER A 126 10.50 11.21 28.31
N GLU A 127 10.07 12.36 28.66
CA GLU A 127 10.64 13.02 29.82
C GLU A 127 10.07 12.48 31.10
N GLU A 128 9.00 11.77 30.98
CA GLU A 128 8.37 11.12 32.12
C GLU A 128 9.18 9.98 32.64
#